data_661084348d513342883e8203608ea9c4
#
_entry.id   661084348d513342883e8203608ea9c4
#
_cell.length_a   1.000
_cell.length_b   1.000
_cell.length_c   1.000
_cell.angle_alpha   90.00
_cell.angle_beta   90.00
_cell.angle_gamma   90.00
#
_symmetry.space_group_name_H-M   'P 1'
#
loop_
_entity.id
_entity.type
_entity.pdbx_description
1 polymer ?
#
loop_
_entity_poly.entity_id
_entity_poly.type
_entity_poly.pdbx_seq_one_letter_code
_entity_poly.pdbx_strand_id
1 'polypeptide(L)'
;MAGRIQLAINVTNLDESISFYAKLFGTEPAKVRPGYANFAIADPPLKLILLENPGQGGSLNHLGIEVPGTDAVDAEQARLAGAGLALLDERDTTCCYARQDKFWVQGAPNDERWEIYTVLADSPTFWGEDDAAQGSQRCGGSGQPGELADSRDATCC
;
A
#
# COMPACT_ATOMS: atom_id res chain seq x y z
N MET A 1 -13.70 -9.42 13.27
CA MET A 1 -12.52 -9.67 12.43
C MET A 1 -11.30 -9.11 13.13
N ALA A 2 -10.29 -9.92 13.33
CA ALA A 2 -9.04 -9.47 13.95
C ALA A 2 -8.10 -8.95 12.83
N GLY A 3 -8.29 -7.72 12.43
CA GLY A 3 -7.46 -7.03 11.47
C GLY A 3 -6.78 -5.83 12.11
N ARG A 4 -5.90 -5.16 11.35
CA ARG A 4 -5.28 -3.90 11.75
C ARG A 4 -5.31 -2.88 10.62
N ILE A 5 -5.36 -1.63 11.00
CA ILE A 5 -5.29 -0.53 10.03
C ILE A 5 -3.86 -0.43 9.49
N GLN A 6 -3.74 -0.21 8.18
CA GLN A 6 -2.52 0.18 7.51
C GLN A 6 -2.59 1.66 7.17
N LEU A 7 -1.53 2.37 7.48
CA LEU A 7 -1.31 3.74 7.06
C LEU A 7 -0.03 3.78 6.23
N ALA A 8 -0.13 4.13 4.96
CA ALA A 8 1.01 4.32 4.08
C ALA A 8 1.19 5.81 3.78
N ILE A 9 2.33 6.35 4.14
CA ILE A 9 2.68 7.75 3.94
C ILE A 9 3.93 7.91 3.10
N ASN A 10 3.96 8.98 2.31
CA ASN A 10 5.14 9.38 1.57
C ASN A 10 6.10 10.16 2.49
N VAL A 11 7.38 9.88 2.36
CA VAL A 11 8.44 10.56 3.10
C VAL A 11 9.51 11.06 2.15
N THR A 12 10.17 12.16 2.50
CA THR A 12 11.25 12.73 1.67
C THR A 12 12.57 11.98 1.87
N ASN A 13 12.86 11.57 3.11
CA ASN A 13 14.06 10.85 3.50
C ASN A 13 13.67 9.66 4.38
N LEU A 14 13.95 8.45 3.89
CA LEU A 14 13.54 7.22 4.57
C LEU A 14 14.26 7.02 5.90
N ASP A 15 15.56 7.24 5.95
CA ASP A 15 16.37 6.99 7.17
C ASP A 15 16.00 7.93 8.31
N GLU A 16 15.79 9.21 8.01
CA GLU A 16 15.31 10.20 8.99
C GLU A 16 13.92 9.83 9.50
N SER A 17 13.04 9.38 8.62
CA SER A 17 11.68 8.98 8.95
C SER A 17 11.67 7.70 9.79
N ILE A 18 12.47 6.70 9.46
CA ILE A 18 12.65 5.50 10.29
C ILE A 18 13.09 5.90 11.69
N SER A 19 14.12 6.74 11.82
CA SER A 19 14.63 7.19 13.12
C SER A 19 13.56 7.91 13.94
N PHE A 20 12.74 8.73 13.32
CA PHE A 20 11.64 9.44 13.98
C PHE A 20 10.56 8.46 14.48
N TYR A 21 10.06 7.61 13.58
CA TYR A 21 8.95 6.71 13.92
C TYR A 21 9.36 5.59 14.88
N ALA A 22 10.62 5.13 14.83
CA ALA A 22 11.14 4.18 15.81
C ALA A 22 11.11 4.77 17.23
N LYS A 23 11.45 6.03 17.39
CA LYS A 23 11.34 6.75 18.67
C LYS A 23 9.90 6.98 19.08
N LEU A 24 9.04 7.42 18.15
CA LEU A 24 7.64 7.72 18.42
C LEU A 24 6.88 6.50 18.93
N PHE A 25 7.08 5.34 18.31
CA PHE A 25 6.37 4.11 18.65
C PHE A 25 7.16 3.17 19.56
N GLY A 26 8.41 3.49 19.88
CA GLY A 26 9.25 2.66 20.73
C GLY A 26 9.54 1.27 20.15
N THR A 27 9.59 1.16 18.83
CA THR A 27 9.81 -0.12 18.14
C THR A 27 10.64 0.10 16.87
N GLU A 28 11.41 -0.91 16.49
CA GLU A 28 12.15 -0.89 15.23
C GLU A 28 11.25 -1.29 14.06
N PRO A 29 11.60 -0.90 12.82
CA PRO A 29 10.85 -1.36 11.65
C PRO A 29 10.93 -2.88 11.52
N ALA A 30 9.80 -3.49 11.16
CA ALA A 30 9.72 -4.93 10.90
C ALA A 30 10.39 -5.32 9.58
N LYS A 31 10.45 -4.40 8.63
CA LYS A 31 11.09 -4.58 7.32
C LYS A 31 11.63 -3.25 6.83
N VAL A 32 12.85 -3.28 6.26
CA VAL A 32 13.46 -2.17 5.53
C VAL A 32 13.96 -2.69 4.18
N ARG A 33 13.66 -1.95 3.12
CA ARG A 33 14.10 -2.20 1.74
C ARG A 33 14.42 -0.85 1.07
N PRO A 34 15.09 -0.83 -0.08
CA PRO A 34 15.31 0.41 -0.81
C PRO A 34 14.01 1.19 -1.05
N GLY A 35 13.95 2.42 -0.55
CA GLY A 35 12.77 3.28 -0.66
C GLY A 35 11.54 2.87 0.16
N TYR A 36 11.67 1.88 1.05
CA TYR A 36 10.54 1.29 1.77
C TYR A 36 10.90 0.88 3.20
N ALA A 37 10.00 1.17 4.13
CA ALA A 37 10.04 0.56 5.46
C ALA A 37 8.62 0.30 5.97
N ASN A 38 8.45 -0.71 6.84
CA ASN A 38 7.22 -0.85 7.59
C ASN A 38 7.46 -1.12 9.07
N PHE A 39 6.53 -0.65 9.88
CA PHE A 39 6.46 -0.89 11.31
C PHE A 39 5.22 -1.72 11.62
N ALA A 40 5.39 -2.81 12.34
CA ALA A 40 4.30 -3.63 12.87
C ALA A 40 4.06 -3.24 14.34
N ILE A 41 3.20 -2.26 14.56
CA ILE A 41 2.89 -1.75 15.90
C ILE A 41 1.77 -2.60 16.49
N ALA A 42 1.98 -3.09 17.71
CA ALA A 42 1.03 -3.98 18.38
C ALA A 42 -0.06 -3.22 19.13
N ASP A 43 0.29 -2.09 19.75
CA ASP A 43 -0.62 -1.29 20.56
C ASP A 43 -0.38 0.21 20.34
N PRO A 44 -1.35 0.93 19.75
CA PRO A 44 -2.55 0.40 19.07
C PRO A 44 -2.18 -0.41 17.83
N PRO A 45 -3.02 -1.37 17.39
CA PRO A 45 -2.73 -2.19 16.22
C PRO A 45 -2.66 -1.34 14.94
N LEU A 46 -1.45 -1.13 14.45
CA LEU A 46 -1.18 -0.31 13.27
C LEU A 46 -0.04 -0.91 12.46
N LYS A 47 -0.20 -0.98 11.15
CA LYS A 47 0.89 -1.16 10.20
C LYS A 47 1.20 0.18 9.56
N LEU A 48 2.34 0.75 9.89
CA LEU A 48 2.82 1.99 9.28
C LEU A 48 3.78 1.66 8.15
N ILE A 49 3.51 2.16 6.95
CA ILE A 49 4.38 2.05 5.79
C ILE A 49 4.95 3.42 5.44
N LEU A 50 6.27 3.45 5.23
CA LEU A 50 6.99 4.61 4.76
C LEU A 50 7.46 4.33 3.33
N LEU A 51 7.07 5.21 2.39
CA LEU A 51 7.48 5.15 0.99
C LEU A 51 8.29 6.40 0.68
N GLU A 52 9.55 6.22 0.26
CA GLU A 52 10.40 7.35 -0.11
C GLU A 52 9.94 7.92 -1.45
N ASN A 53 9.34 9.09 -1.38
CA ASN A 53 8.84 9.89 -2.50
C ASN A 53 9.26 11.34 -2.30
N PRO A 54 10.48 11.73 -2.69
CA PRO A 54 10.93 13.11 -2.60
C PRO A 54 9.97 14.06 -3.32
N GLY A 55 9.59 15.15 -2.65
CA GLY A 55 8.58 16.10 -3.16
C GLY A 55 7.14 15.79 -2.75
N GLN A 56 6.85 14.61 -2.22
CA GLN A 56 5.55 14.21 -1.69
C GLN A 56 5.56 14.00 -0.16
N GLY A 57 6.69 14.29 0.49
CA GLY A 57 6.88 14.03 1.91
C GLY A 57 5.77 14.58 2.79
N GLY A 58 5.25 13.75 3.69
CA GLY A 58 4.14 14.07 4.58
C GLY A 58 2.75 13.87 4.00
N SER A 59 2.63 13.50 2.72
CA SER A 59 1.34 13.20 2.10
C SER A 59 0.90 11.76 2.36
N LEU A 60 -0.43 11.54 2.34
CA LEU A 60 -1.00 10.21 2.38
C LEU A 60 -0.76 9.50 1.04
N ASN A 61 -0.22 8.29 1.09
CA ASN A 61 -0.13 7.43 -0.09
C ASN A 61 -1.42 6.62 -0.26
N HIS A 62 -1.75 5.79 0.71
CA HIS A 62 -3.01 5.05 0.77
C HIS A 62 -3.31 4.56 2.18
N LEU A 63 -4.50 4.06 2.37
CA LEU A 63 -4.97 3.40 3.59
C LEU A 63 -5.26 1.93 3.30
N GLY A 64 -5.21 1.10 4.32
CA GLY A 64 -5.52 -0.31 4.16
C GLY A 64 -6.11 -0.94 5.41
N ILE A 65 -6.69 -2.11 5.22
CA ILE A 65 -7.11 -3.02 6.29
C ILE A 65 -6.45 -4.36 6.01
N GLU A 66 -5.47 -4.72 6.83
CA GLU A 66 -4.87 -6.05 6.80
C GLU A 66 -5.77 -7.03 7.54
N VAL A 67 -6.14 -8.12 6.88
CA VAL A 67 -7.00 -9.17 7.42
C VAL A 67 -6.25 -10.50 7.50
N PRO A 68 -6.71 -11.47 8.33
CA PRO A 68 -5.89 -12.63 8.67
C PRO A 68 -5.73 -13.66 7.56
N GLY A 69 -6.48 -13.60 6.47
CA GLY A 69 -6.37 -14.56 5.37
C GLY A 69 -7.27 -14.25 4.18
N THR A 70 -7.10 -15.01 3.11
CA THR A 70 -7.86 -14.84 1.85
C THR A 70 -9.37 -14.95 2.07
N ASP A 71 -9.83 -15.86 2.91
CA ASP A 71 -11.26 -16.00 3.24
C ASP A 71 -11.84 -14.71 3.83
N ALA A 72 -11.05 -13.98 4.63
CA ALA A 72 -11.46 -12.70 5.18
C ALA A 72 -11.46 -11.58 4.12
N VAL A 73 -10.52 -11.63 3.16
CA VAL A 73 -10.54 -10.74 1.99
C VAL A 73 -11.82 -10.97 1.19
N ASP A 74 -12.16 -12.24 0.90
CA ASP A 74 -13.36 -12.62 0.14
C ASP A 74 -14.66 -12.19 0.85
N ALA A 75 -14.73 -12.38 2.16
CA ALA A 75 -15.89 -11.99 2.95
C ALA A 75 -16.10 -10.46 2.92
N GLU A 76 -15.04 -9.68 3.08
CA GLU A 76 -15.12 -8.22 3.01
C GLU A 76 -15.44 -7.73 1.58
N GLN A 77 -14.88 -8.37 0.57
CA GLN A 77 -15.19 -8.08 -0.83
C GLN A 77 -16.69 -8.26 -1.10
N ALA A 78 -17.25 -9.40 -0.67
CA ALA A 78 -18.68 -9.67 -0.83
C ALA A 78 -19.56 -8.67 -0.07
N ARG A 79 -19.16 -8.30 1.16
CA ARG A 79 -19.88 -7.33 1.98
C ARG A 79 -19.91 -5.95 1.32
N LEU A 80 -18.77 -5.46 0.82
CA LEU A 80 -18.65 -4.13 0.22
C LEU A 80 -19.32 -4.07 -1.16
N ALA A 81 -19.21 -5.13 -1.95
CA ALA A 81 -19.96 -5.26 -3.20
C ALA A 81 -21.47 -5.23 -2.96
N GLY A 82 -21.94 -5.95 -1.93
CA GLY A 82 -23.35 -5.91 -1.50
C GLY A 82 -23.81 -4.54 -1.00
N ALA A 83 -22.90 -3.71 -0.51
CA ALA A 83 -23.16 -2.31 -0.15
C ALA A 83 -23.11 -1.35 -1.35
N GLY A 84 -22.85 -1.84 -2.56
CA GLY A 84 -22.83 -1.04 -3.80
C GLY A 84 -21.53 -0.32 -4.08
N LEU A 85 -20.43 -0.67 -3.41
CA LEU A 85 -19.12 -0.08 -3.68
C LEU A 85 -18.46 -0.74 -4.89
N ALA A 86 -17.77 0.06 -5.71
CA ALA A 86 -16.96 -0.43 -6.80
C ALA A 86 -15.62 -0.96 -6.26
N LEU A 87 -15.23 -2.15 -6.71
CA LEU A 87 -14.03 -2.86 -6.24
C LEU A 87 -13.15 -3.25 -7.42
N LEU A 88 -11.84 -3.18 -7.21
CA LEU A 88 -10.83 -3.69 -8.15
C LEU A 88 -10.05 -4.82 -7.49
N ASP A 89 -10.26 -6.03 -7.97
CA ASP A 89 -9.66 -7.25 -7.41
C ASP A 89 -8.23 -7.47 -7.91
N GLU A 90 -7.33 -7.85 -7.01
CA GLU A 90 -5.94 -8.22 -7.30
C GLU A 90 -5.57 -9.45 -6.47
N ARG A 91 -5.38 -10.60 -7.14
CA ARG A 91 -5.06 -11.86 -6.47
C ARG A 91 -3.65 -12.30 -6.79
N ASP A 92 -3.02 -12.92 -5.80
CA ASP A 92 -1.66 -13.43 -5.90
C ASP A 92 -0.68 -12.41 -6.49
N THR A 93 -0.88 -11.14 -6.13
CA THR A 93 -0.11 -10.02 -6.66
C THR A 93 1.09 -9.72 -5.77
N THR A 94 2.23 -9.37 -6.37
CA THR A 94 3.40 -8.91 -5.63
C THR A 94 3.43 -7.39 -5.61
N CYS A 95 3.36 -6.84 -4.42
CA CYS A 95 3.46 -5.41 -4.18
C CYS A 95 4.12 -5.13 -2.83
N CYS A 96 4.92 -4.07 -2.76
CA CYS A 96 5.50 -3.61 -1.49
C CYS A 96 6.31 -4.70 -0.76
N TYR A 97 7.09 -5.46 -1.50
CA TYR A 97 7.90 -6.57 -1.00
C TYR A 97 7.08 -7.68 -0.32
N ALA A 98 5.84 -7.88 -0.75
CA ALA A 98 4.97 -8.95 -0.28
C ALA A 98 4.08 -9.48 -1.40
N ARG A 99 3.85 -10.79 -1.40
CA ARG A 99 2.81 -11.42 -2.21
C ARG A 99 1.51 -11.39 -1.44
N GLN A 100 0.42 -10.94 -2.08
CA GLN A 100 -0.83 -10.57 -1.42
C GLN A 100 -2.04 -11.02 -2.22
N ASP A 101 -3.13 -11.33 -1.50
CA ASP A 101 -4.49 -11.25 -2.03
C ASP A 101 -5.11 -9.97 -1.54
N LYS A 102 -5.66 -9.16 -2.43
CA LYS A 102 -6.25 -7.87 -2.09
C LYS A 102 -7.29 -7.40 -3.08
N PHE A 103 -8.00 -6.37 -2.70
CA PHE A 103 -8.79 -5.54 -3.61
C PHE A 103 -8.75 -4.08 -3.17
N TRP A 104 -8.93 -3.20 -4.14
CA TRP A 104 -9.07 -1.77 -3.92
C TRP A 104 -10.53 -1.37 -3.89
N VAL A 105 -10.89 -0.50 -2.95
CA VAL A 105 -12.20 0.15 -2.89
C VAL A 105 -12.10 1.47 -3.65
N GLN A 106 -12.99 1.64 -4.62
CA GLN A 106 -13.02 2.81 -5.50
C GLN A 106 -14.16 3.75 -5.12
N GLY A 107 -14.02 5.03 -5.52
CA GLY A 107 -15.08 6.01 -5.38
C GLY A 107 -15.19 6.66 -4.00
N ALA A 108 -14.12 6.67 -3.21
CA ALA A 108 -14.05 7.52 -2.03
C ALA A 108 -14.20 8.99 -2.45
N PRO A 109 -14.94 9.85 -1.67
CA PRO A 109 -15.31 11.20 -2.09
C PRO A 109 -14.16 12.14 -2.45
N ASN A 110 -12.96 11.90 -1.92
CA ASN A 110 -11.76 12.71 -2.23
C ASN A 110 -10.63 11.85 -2.83
N ASP A 111 -11.01 10.76 -3.50
CA ASP A 111 -10.09 9.82 -4.14
C ASP A 111 -9.10 9.14 -3.17
N GLU A 112 -9.45 9.06 -1.88
CA GLU A 112 -8.64 8.28 -0.94
C GLU A 112 -8.60 6.83 -1.37
N ARG A 113 -7.41 6.28 -1.41
CA ARG A 113 -7.19 4.89 -1.83
C ARG A 113 -7.24 3.97 -0.62
N TRP A 114 -8.17 3.03 -0.63
CA TRP A 114 -8.32 1.99 0.40
C TRP A 114 -8.09 0.61 -0.20
N GLU A 115 -7.24 -0.19 0.42
CA GLU A 115 -7.11 -1.61 0.10
C GLU A 115 -7.55 -2.48 1.27
N ILE A 116 -8.14 -3.63 0.98
CA ILE A 116 -8.33 -4.72 1.94
C ILE A 116 -7.46 -5.88 1.44
N TYR A 117 -6.57 -6.37 2.30
CA TYR A 117 -5.56 -7.31 1.86
C TYR A 117 -5.14 -8.29 2.94
N THR A 118 -4.52 -9.40 2.50
CA THR A 118 -3.76 -10.31 3.35
C THR A 118 -2.40 -10.61 2.72
N VAL A 119 -1.38 -10.77 3.55
CA VAL A 119 -0.04 -11.15 3.11
C VAL A 119 0.05 -12.66 3.03
N LEU A 120 0.38 -13.19 1.85
CA LEU A 120 0.57 -14.62 1.59
C LEU A 120 2.01 -15.05 1.82
N ALA A 121 2.97 -14.20 1.42
CA ALA A 121 4.39 -14.47 1.56
C ALA A 121 5.21 -13.18 1.47
N ASP A 122 6.43 -13.20 1.98
CA ASP A 122 7.42 -12.16 1.72
C ASP A 122 7.91 -12.19 0.27
N SER A 123 8.31 -11.06 -0.28
CA SER A 123 8.89 -10.95 -1.63
C SER A 123 10.20 -10.17 -1.59
N PRO A 124 11.23 -10.61 -2.34
CA PRO A 124 12.48 -9.87 -2.46
C PRO A 124 12.34 -8.61 -3.31
N THR A 125 11.28 -8.50 -4.12
CA THR A 125 11.04 -7.40 -5.06
C THR A 125 9.83 -6.58 -4.65
N PHE A 126 9.86 -5.28 -5.04
CA PHE A 126 8.73 -4.37 -4.79
C PHE A 126 7.51 -4.75 -5.65
N TRP A 127 7.76 -5.11 -6.91
CA TRP A 127 6.77 -5.61 -7.88
C TRP A 127 7.08 -7.06 -8.26
N GLY A 128 6.09 -7.81 -8.71
CA GLY A 128 6.29 -9.10 -9.36
C GLY A 128 7.15 -8.97 -10.63
N GLU A 129 7.89 -10.01 -10.99
CA GLU A 129 8.73 -10.00 -12.20
C GLU A 129 7.89 -9.74 -13.45
N ASP A 130 6.66 -10.23 -13.49
CA ASP A 130 5.71 -10.00 -14.59
C ASP A 130 5.03 -8.62 -14.54
N ASP A 131 4.96 -8.00 -13.36
CA ASP A 131 4.34 -6.70 -13.15
C ASP A 131 5.31 -5.53 -13.39
N ALA A 132 6.61 -5.76 -13.28
CA ALA A 132 7.62 -4.74 -13.57
C ALA A 132 7.55 -4.24 -15.02
N ALA A 133 7.15 -5.11 -15.97
CA ALA A 133 6.93 -4.75 -17.38
C ALA A 133 5.55 -4.07 -17.63
N GLN A 134 4.59 -4.24 -16.71
CA GLN A 134 3.23 -3.69 -16.81
C GLN A 134 2.95 -2.55 -15.83
N GLY A 135 3.86 -2.32 -14.87
CA GLY A 135 3.69 -1.32 -13.79
C GLY A 135 3.49 0.09 -14.32
N SER A 136 4.08 0.43 -15.46
CA SER A 136 3.85 1.73 -16.10
C SER A 136 2.51 1.84 -16.86
N GLN A 137 1.78 0.74 -17.06
CA GLN A 137 0.49 0.73 -17.77
C GLN A 137 -0.72 0.61 -16.84
N ARG A 138 -0.56 0.07 -15.64
CA ARG A 138 -1.67 -0.07 -14.68
C ARG A 138 -1.90 1.20 -13.85
N CYS A 139 -0.89 2.06 -13.75
CA CYS A 139 -0.98 3.34 -13.04
C CYS A 139 -1.10 4.54 -13.97
N GLY A 140 -1.01 4.36 -15.28
CA GLY A 140 -1.01 5.44 -16.25
C GLY A 140 -2.27 5.47 -17.09
N GLY A 141 -3.05 6.53 -16.96
CA GLY A 141 -3.87 7.01 -18.07
C GLY A 141 -2.94 7.41 -19.21
N SER A 142 -3.34 7.15 -20.45
CA SER A 142 -2.65 7.45 -21.70
C SER A 142 -2.13 8.89 -21.75
N GLY A 143 -0.88 9.12 -21.35
CA GLY A 143 -0.14 10.36 -21.55
C GLY A 143 0.87 10.19 -22.66
N GLN A 144 0.81 11.01 -23.69
CA GLN A 144 1.80 11.10 -24.75
C GLN A 144 3.15 11.59 -24.18
N PRO A 145 4.30 11.23 -24.77
CA PRO A 145 5.59 11.72 -24.31
C PRO A 145 5.69 13.23 -24.58
N GLY A 146 5.71 14.04 -23.54
CA GLY A 146 5.88 15.47 -23.66
C GLY A 146 5.29 16.33 -22.54
N GLU A 147 4.47 15.80 -21.66
CA GLU A 147 3.97 16.56 -20.51
C GLU A 147 4.66 16.10 -19.22
N LEU A 148 5.05 17.08 -18.43
CA LEU A 148 5.66 16.90 -17.11
C LEU A 148 4.75 15.95 -16.28
N ALA A 149 5.25 14.77 -15.99
CA ALA A 149 4.54 13.79 -15.16
C ALA A 149 4.17 14.44 -13.83
N ASP A 150 2.88 14.66 -13.64
CA ASP A 150 2.34 14.99 -12.33
C ASP A 150 2.70 13.79 -11.42
N SER A 151 3.46 14.08 -10.37
CA SER A 151 4.05 13.11 -9.44
C SER A 151 3.05 12.25 -8.66
N ARG A 152 1.79 12.22 -9.10
CA ARG A 152 0.72 11.36 -8.55
C ARG A 152 0.74 9.93 -9.09
N ASP A 153 1.54 9.66 -10.15
CA ASP A 153 1.55 8.36 -10.82
C ASP A 153 2.55 7.34 -10.25
N ALA A 154 3.37 7.71 -9.27
CA ALA A 154 4.38 6.81 -8.69
C ALA A 154 3.86 5.91 -7.56
N THR A 155 2.54 5.80 -7.35
CA THR A 155 1.99 5.26 -6.12
C THR A 155 0.91 4.21 -6.33
N CYS A 156 1.26 3.13 -7.00
CA CYS A 156 0.39 1.95 -7.09
C CYS A 156 0.68 0.89 -6.02
N CYS A 157 0.94 1.29 -4.80
CA CYS A 157 0.97 0.35 -3.66
C CYS A 157 0.21 0.91 -2.50
#